data_c9fb5248d2835c2917ee8d49fe46f1cb
#
_entry.id   c9fb5248d2835c2917ee8d49fe46f1cb
#
_cell.length_a   1.000
_cell.length_b   1.000
_cell.length_c   1.000
_cell.angle_alpha   90.00
_cell.angle_beta   90.00
_cell.angle_gamma   90.00
#
_symmetry.space_group_name_H-M   'P 1'
#
loop_
_entity.id
_entity.type
_entity.pdbx_description
1 polymer ?
#
loop_
_entity_poly.entity_id
_entity_poly.type
_entity_poly.pdbx_seq_one_letter_code
_entity_poly.pdbx_strand_id
1 'polypeptide(L)' 'MNAIAPGYTETALTKAGLADPIFGPGIKAFVESIPIGRPGYPEDQAEAVAFLLSPQASFISGAVLFIDGGHDAMFRPERF' A
#
# COMPACT_ATOMS: atom_id res chain seq x y z
N MET A 1 18.98 -6.21 -5.50
CA MET A 1 17.59 -6.75 -5.38
C MET A 1 16.80 -5.90 -4.41
N ASN A 2 15.61 -5.52 -4.78
CA ASN A 2 14.70 -4.76 -3.92
C ASN A 2 13.36 -5.48 -3.83
N ALA A 3 12.55 -5.07 -2.86
CA ALA A 3 11.21 -5.63 -2.66
C ALA A 3 10.21 -4.50 -2.42
N ILE A 4 8.96 -4.75 -2.75
CA ILE A 4 7.87 -3.87 -2.34
C ILE A 4 7.00 -4.59 -1.32
N ALA A 5 6.41 -3.83 -0.41
CA ALA A 5 5.45 -4.31 0.56
C ALA A 5 4.14 -3.53 0.33
N PRO A 6 3.24 -4.06 -0.50
CA PRO A 6 2.00 -3.35 -0.79
C PRO A 6 1.04 -3.39 0.40
N GLY A 7 0.27 -2.33 0.57
CA GLY A 7 -0.82 -2.28 1.51
C GLY A 7 -2.15 -2.64 0.85
N TYR A 8 -3.25 -2.21 1.49
CA TYR A 8 -4.58 -2.46 0.96
C TYR A 8 -4.74 -1.80 -0.41
N THR A 9 -5.00 -2.61 -1.42
CA THR A 9 -5.10 -2.17 -2.81
C THR A 9 -6.45 -2.54 -3.38
N GLU A 10 -7.10 -1.58 -4.05
CA GLU A 10 -8.41 -1.78 -4.63
C GLU A 10 -8.32 -2.66 -5.87
N THR A 11 -8.97 -3.82 -5.80
CA THR A 11 -9.10 -4.79 -6.88
C THR A 11 -10.55 -5.23 -6.97
N ALA A 12 -10.89 -6.04 -7.95
CA ALA A 12 -12.24 -6.60 -8.05
C ALA A 12 -12.62 -7.37 -6.78
N LEU A 13 -11.66 -8.11 -6.19
CA LEU A 13 -11.89 -8.88 -4.97
C LEU A 13 -12.13 -7.98 -3.78
N THR A 14 -11.33 -6.92 -3.60
CA THR A 14 -11.49 -6.00 -2.48
C THR A 14 -12.75 -5.16 -2.62
N LYS A 15 -13.16 -4.81 -3.83
CA LYS A 15 -14.44 -4.14 -4.07
C LYS A 15 -15.61 -5.02 -3.67
N ALA A 16 -15.54 -6.31 -3.99
CA ALA A 16 -16.59 -7.27 -3.60
C ALA A 16 -16.68 -7.38 -2.07
N GLY A 17 -15.54 -7.43 -1.38
CA GLY A 17 -15.51 -7.45 0.07
C GLY A 17 -16.11 -6.20 0.69
N LEU A 18 -15.80 -5.03 0.13
CA LEU A 18 -16.33 -3.76 0.60
C LEU A 18 -17.84 -3.68 0.44
N ALA A 19 -18.39 -4.30 -0.60
CA ALA A 19 -19.83 -4.35 -0.84
C ALA A 19 -20.55 -5.39 0.01
N ASP A 20 -19.84 -6.26 0.71
CA ASP A 20 -20.41 -7.30 1.56
C ASP A 20 -21.11 -6.66 2.78
N PRO A 21 -22.39 -7.02 3.06
CA PRO A 21 -23.11 -6.39 4.18
C PRO A 21 -22.55 -6.72 5.55
N ILE A 22 -21.83 -7.82 5.69
CA ILE A 22 -21.25 -8.25 6.97
C ILE A 22 -19.83 -7.71 7.14
N PHE A 23 -18.98 -7.89 6.14
CA PHE A 23 -17.55 -7.53 6.22
C PHE A 23 -17.26 -6.11 5.73
N GLY A 24 -18.11 -5.56 4.87
CA GLY A 24 -17.88 -4.25 4.26
C GLY A 24 -17.66 -3.11 5.24
N PRO A 25 -18.49 -2.96 6.30
CA PRO A 25 -18.30 -1.89 7.27
C PRO A 25 -16.94 -1.92 7.96
N GLY A 26 -16.45 -3.12 8.31
CA GLY A 26 -15.11 -3.26 8.92
C GLY A 26 -13.99 -2.91 7.95
N ILE A 27 -14.14 -3.33 6.69
CA ILE A 27 -13.17 -3.00 5.64
C ILE A 27 -13.15 -1.48 5.41
N LYS A 28 -14.32 -0.86 5.36
CA LYS A 28 -14.44 0.58 5.20
C LYS A 28 -13.73 1.33 6.34
N ALA A 29 -13.95 0.90 7.57
CA ALA A 29 -13.30 1.49 8.73
C ALA A 29 -11.78 1.33 8.65
N PHE A 30 -11.31 0.17 8.21
CA PHE A 30 -9.88 -0.08 8.03
C PHE A 30 -9.29 0.88 6.99
N VAL A 31 -9.95 1.04 5.84
CA VAL A 31 -9.48 1.94 4.78
C VAL A 31 -9.43 3.38 5.29
N GLU A 32 -10.45 3.80 6.04
CA GLU A 32 -10.49 5.15 6.61
C GLU A 32 -9.36 5.38 7.62
N SER A 33 -8.83 4.33 8.23
CA SER A 33 -7.71 4.43 9.18
C SER A 33 -6.35 4.59 8.50
N ILE A 34 -6.25 4.34 7.20
CA ILE A 34 -5.00 4.50 6.47
C ILE A 34 -4.62 6.00 6.47
N PRO A 35 -3.40 6.38 6.87
CA PRO A 35 -3.03 7.80 6.98
C PRO A 35 -3.31 8.65 5.75
N ILE A 36 -3.08 8.12 4.53
CA ILE A 36 -3.42 8.85 3.30
C ILE A 36 -4.93 8.98 3.11
N GLY A 37 -5.72 8.07 3.70
CA GLY A 37 -7.18 8.20 3.72
C GLY A 37 -7.90 7.59 2.53
N ARG A 38 -7.22 6.77 1.75
CA ARG A 38 -7.81 6.06 0.62
C ARG A 38 -7.16 4.70 0.43
N PRO A 39 -7.80 3.76 -0.27
CA PRO A 39 -7.11 2.53 -0.67
C PRO A 39 -6.02 2.84 -1.69
N GLY A 40 -5.04 1.98 -1.81
CA GLY A 40 -4.12 2.01 -2.92
C GLY A 40 -4.80 1.54 -4.19
N TYR A 41 -4.27 1.94 -5.32
CA TYR A 41 -4.71 1.44 -6.62
C TYR A 41 -3.59 0.60 -7.24
N PRO A 42 -3.92 -0.33 -8.15
CA PRO A 42 -2.87 -1.11 -8.83
C PRO A 42 -1.78 -0.24 -9.44
N GLU A 43 -2.14 0.94 -9.94
CA GLU A 43 -1.20 1.89 -10.52
C GLU A 43 -0.17 2.39 -9.50
N ASP A 44 -0.57 2.54 -8.23
CA ASP A 44 0.35 2.97 -7.17
C ASP A 44 1.48 1.95 -7.02
N GLN A 45 1.15 0.66 -7.08
CA GLN A 45 2.13 -0.41 -6.99
C GLN A 45 2.98 -0.49 -8.26
N ALA A 46 2.33 -0.42 -9.42
CA ALA A 46 3.01 -0.55 -10.71
C ALA A 46 4.05 0.55 -10.93
N GLU A 47 3.74 1.79 -10.58
CA GLU A 47 4.66 2.91 -10.73
C GLU A 47 5.89 2.75 -9.85
N ALA A 48 5.71 2.25 -8.62
CA ALA A 48 6.84 2.01 -7.73
C ALA A 48 7.75 0.89 -8.25
N VAL A 49 7.16 -0.19 -8.76
CA VAL A 49 7.94 -1.28 -9.37
C VAL A 49 8.69 -0.77 -10.59
N ALA A 50 8.02 0.01 -11.45
CA ALA A 50 8.65 0.57 -12.64
C ALA A 50 9.86 1.45 -12.28
N PHE A 51 9.72 2.28 -11.24
CA PHE A 51 10.84 3.10 -10.75
C PHE A 51 12.01 2.24 -10.28
N LEU A 52 11.74 1.23 -9.45
CA LEU A 52 12.79 0.37 -8.91
C LEU A 52 13.51 -0.44 -9.99
N LEU A 53 12.85 -0.71 -11.11
CA LEU A 53 13.44 -1.40 -12.26
C LEU A 53 14.12 -0.44 -13.24
N SER A 54 14.02 0.86 -13.02
CA SER A 54 14.55 1.86 -13.94
C SER A 54 16.02 2.18 -13.65
N PRO A 55 16.74 2.77 -14.63
CA PRO A 55 18.11 3.25 -14.38
C PRO A 55 18.21 4.31 -13.28
N GLN A 56 17.12 5.05 -13.03
CA GLN A 56 17.11 6.06 -11.97
C GLN A 56 17.26 5.44 -10.58
N ALA A 57 16.93 4.16 -10.41
CA ALA A 57 17.08 3.44 -9.16
C ALA A 57 18.40 2.67 -9.08
N SER A 58 19.39 3.00 -9.90
CA SER A 58 20.61 2.22 -10.03
C SER A 58 21.46 2.15 -8.75
N PHE A 59 21.31 3.12 -7.84
CA PHE A 59 22.02 3.10 -6.57
C PHE A 59 21.20 2.56 -5.41
N ILE A 60 20.01 1.97 -5.70
CA ILE A 60 19.11 1.41 -4.70
C ILE A 60 19.22 -0.11 -4.74
N SER A 61 19.63 -0.71 -3.62
CA SER A 61 19.73 -2.16 -3.50
C SER A 61 19.47 -2.57 -2.07
N GLY A 62 18.78 -3.68 -1.89
CA GLY A 62 18.45 -4.19 -0.56
C GLY A 62 17.32 -3.43 0.14
N ALA A 63 16.59 -2.60 -0.58
CA ALA A 63 15.51 -1.82 0.01
C ALA A 63 14.20 -2.61 0.02
N VAL A 64 13.39 -2.36 1.06
CA VAL A 64 11.97 -2.76 1.09
C VAL A 64 11.17 -1.47 1.10
N LEU A 65 10.40 -1.26 0.06
CA LEU A 65 9.59 -0.05 -0.09
C LEU A 65 8.14 -0.35 0.24
N PHE A 66 7.64 0.28 1.30
CA PHE A 66 6.23 0.15 1.70
C PHE A 66 5.39 1.09 0.84
N ILE A 67 4.38 0.52 0.19
CA ILE A 67 3.47 1.27 -0.69
C ILE A 67 2.06 1.04 -0.13
N ASP A 68 1.79 1.63 1.02
CA ASP A 68 0.64 1.30 1.86
C ASP A 68 -0.06 2.54 2.44
N GLY A 69 0.25 3.72 1.91
CA GLY A 69 -0.37 4.95 2.40
C GLY A 69 0.01 5.32 3.82
N GLY A 70 1.09 4.76 4.35
CA GLY A 70 1.58 5.03 5.70
C GLY A 70 1.05 4.09 6.76
N HIS A 71 0.32 3.03 6.36
CA HIS A 71 -0.30 2.10 7.32
C HIS A 71 0.74 1.47 8.25
N ASP A 72 1.83 0.92 7.70
CA ASP A 72 2.87 0.31 8.53
C ASP A 72 3.54 1.33 9.44
N ALA A 73 3.83 2.51 8.91
CA ALA A 73 4.53 3.55 9.65
C ALA A 73 3.75 4.04 10.88
N MET A 74 2.43 4.02 10.85
CA MET A 74 1.63 4.51 11.97
C MET A 74 1.73 3.62 13.22
N PHE A 75 2.19 2.40 13.07
CA PHE A 75 2.40 1.48 14.19
C PHE A 75 3.82 1.49 14.72
N ARG A 76 4.71 2.25 14.10
CA ARG A 76 6.10 2.33 14.52
C ARG A 76 6.32 3.56 15.40
N PRO A 77 7.07 3.43 16.51
CA PRO A 77 7.37 4.60 17.31
C PRO A 77 8.28 5.57 16.55
N GLU A 78 8.03 6.87 16.70
CA GLU A 78 8.88 7.89 16.12
C GLU A 78 10.20 7.94 16.87
N ARG A 79 11.29 7.95 16.11
CA ARG A 79 12.65 7.91 16.64
C ARG A 79 13.58 8.87 15.93
N PHE A 80 13.04 9.84 15.30
CA PHE A 80 13.86 10.72 14.47
C PHE A 80 14.23 11.98 15.20
#